data_0776b41a302780ab44bb80e2d6b5e3d9
#
_entry.id   0776b41a302780ab44bb80e2d6b5e3d9
#
_cell.length_a   1.000
_cell.length_b   1.000
_cell.length_c   1.000
_cell.angle_alpha   90.00
_cell.angle_beta   90.00
_cell.angle_gamma   90.00
#
_symmetry.space_group_name_H-M   'P 1'
#
loop_
_entity.id
_entity.type
_entity.pdbx_description
1 polymer ?
#
loop_
_entity_poly.entity_id
_entity_poly.type
_entity_poly.pdbx_seq_one_letter_code
_entity_poly.pdbx_strand_id
1 'polypeptide(L)'
;MSEEKAAELTALQAALAAEHAAVYGYGVVGGRIREGRRTEAKAAYDAHRARRDALVREVRDLGGKPVAASAAYALPFPVPDSAAAVELAAELEERVAGVYSDLVRASTDGVRGTATEALREAAVRAVRWRGGSVPFPGLAERAATPTASATPTA
;
A
#
# COMPACT_ATOMS: atom_id res chain seq x y z
N MET A 1 -9.88 11.37 -24.77
CA MET A 1 -10.11 10.62 -23.53
C MET A 1 -11.06 11.42 -22.66
N SER A 2 -12.08 10.79 -22.08
CA SER A 2 -12.98 11.47 -21.14
C SER A 2 -12.24 11.83 -19.85
N GLU A 3 -12.76 12.81 -19.10
CA GLU A 3 -12.18 13.19 -17.79
C GLU A 3 -12.18 12.00 -16.82
N GLU A 4 -13.24 11.19 -16.83
CA GLU A 4 -13.35 9.98 -16.01
C GLU A 4 -12.24 8.98 -16.32
N LYS A 5 -11.97 8.70 -17.59
CA LYS A 5 -10.88 7.80 -18.00
C LYS A 5 -9.50 8.38 -17.65
N ALA A 6 -9.34 9.69 -17.73
CA ALA A 6 -8.10 10.34 -17.34
C ALA A 6 -7.87 10.24 -15.82
N ALA A 7 -8.92 10.42 -15.04
CA ALA A 7 -8.87 10.24 -13.58
C ALA A 7 -8.57 8.78 -13.19
N GLU A 8 -9.23 7.81 -13.82
CA GLU A 8 -8.97 6.39 -13.62
C GLU A 8 -7.52 6.04 -13.97
N LEU A 9 -7.01 6.49 -15.13
CA LEU A 9 -5.63 6.25 -15.52
C LEU A 9 -4.63 6.86 -14.52
N THR A 10 -4.90 8.06 -14.04
CA THR A 10 -4.06 8.72 -13.03
C THR A 10 -4.02 7.90 -11.74
N ALA A 11 -5.16 7.42 -11.27
CA ALA A 11 -5.26 6.60 -10.07
C ALA A 11 -4.60 5.21 -10.25
N LEU A 12 -4.72 4.60 -11.43
CA LEU A 12 -4.02 3.35 -11.77
C LEU A 12 -2.49 3.53 -11.77
N GLN A 13 -1.99 4.63 -12.31
CA GLN A 13 -0.55 4.93 -12.27
C GLN A 13 -0.05 5.15 -10.83
N ALA A 14 -0.84 5.82 -9.99
CA ALA A 14 -0.51 5.98 -8.58
C ALA A 14 -0.49 4.63 -7.84
N ALA A 15 -1.46 3.76 -8.10
CA ALA A 15 -1.49 2.40 -7.57
C ALA A 15 -0.27 1.58 -8.03
N LEU A 16 0.08 1.67 -9.30
CA LEU A 16 1.27 1.00 -9.85
C LEU A 16 2.57 1.50 -9.19
N ALA A 17 2.70 2.80 -9.00
CA ALA A 17 3.85 3.37 -8.29
C ALA A 17 3.94 2.87 -6.85
N ALA A 18 2.80 2.76 -6.14
CA ALA A 18 2.74 2.23 -4.79
C ALA A 18 3.13 0.73 -4.75
N GLU A 19 2.69 -0.05 -5.72
CA GLU A 19 3.06 -1.47 -5.81
C GLU A 19 4.56 -1.66 -6.11
N HIS A 20 5.15 -0.82 -6.94
CA HIS A 20 6.61 -0.83 -7.14
C HIS A 20 7.34 -0.56 -5.83
N ALA A 21 6.91 0.43 -5.06
CA ALA A 21 7.49 0.75 -3.76
C ALA A 21 7.28 -0.37 -2.74
N ALA A 22 6.10 -1.00 -2.73
CA ALA A 22 5.79 -2.13 -1.85
C ALA A 22 6.66 -3.35 -2.15
N VAL A 23 6.87 -3.69 -3.42
CA VAL A 23 7.76 -4.78 -3.82
C VAL A 23 9.18 -4.52 -3.33
N TYR A 24 9.70 -3.31 -3.51
CA TYR A 24 11.01 -2.93 -2.97
C TYR A 24 11.05 -3.03 -1.45
N GLY A 25 10.07 -2.45 -0.77
CA GLY A 25 9.98 -2.44 0.69
C GLY A 25 9.89 -3.86 1.28
N TYR A 26 9.12 -4.74 0.69
CA TYR A 26 9.04 -6.15 1.11
C TYR A 26 10.35 -6.92 0.85
N GLY A 27 11.14 -6.51 -0.11
CA GLY A 27 12.52 -7.01 -0.24
C GLY A 27 13.36 -6.68 1.00
N VAL A 28 13.24 -5.46 1.52
CA VAL A 28 13.90 -5.06 2.78
C VAL A 28 13.32 -5.81 3.98
N VAL A 29 11.99 -5.91 4.08
CA VAL A 29 11.32 -6.69 5.15
C VAL A 29 11.83 -8.13 5.16
N GLY A 30 11.84 -8.80 4.01
CA GLY A 30 12.30 -10.19 3.89
C GLY A 30 13.75 -10.41 4.33
N GLY A 31 14.61 -9.40 4.16
CA GLY A 31 16.00 -9.44 4.60
C GLY A 31 16.24 -9.21 6.09
N ARG A 32 15.23 -8.69 6.82
CA ARG A 32 15.35 -8.31 8.24
C ARG A 32 14.38 -9.03 9.16
N ILE A 33 13.29 -9.56 8.61
CA ILE A 33 12.26 -10.24 9.40
C ILE A 33 12.79 -11.55 10.03
N ARG A 34 12.36 -11.85 11.26
CA ARG A 34 12.68 -13.11 11.91
C ARG A 34 12.17 -14.30 11.10
N GLU A 35 12.85 -15.43 11.21
CA GLU A 35 12.59 -16.62 10.41
C GLU A 35 11.11 -17.07 10.46
N GLY A 36 10.50 -17.08 11.65
CA GLY A 36 9.10 -17.49 11.83
C GLY A 36 8.07 -16.67 11.07
N ARG A 37 8.44 -15.51 10.51
CA ARG A 37 7.55 -14.66 9.69
C ARG A 37 8.01 -14.50 8.23
N ARG A 38 9.05 -15.18 7.81
CA ARG A 38 9.57 -15.10 6.44
C ARG A 38 8.56 -15.56 5.39
N THR A 39 7.82 -16.62 5.68
CA THR A 39 6.78 -17.12 4.77
C THR A 39 5.68 -16.09 4.56
N GLU A 40 5.26 -15.40 5.63
CA GLU A 40 4.27 -14.32 5.55
C GLU A 40 4.80 -13.13 4.73
N ALA A 41 6.04 -12.72 4.96
CA ALA A 41 6.68 -11.64 4.18
C ALA A 41 6.82 -12.01 2.70
N LYS A 42 7.20 -13.25 2.41
CA LYS A 42 7.30 -13.75 1.03
C LYS A 42 5.93 -13.79 0.34
N ALA A 43 4.90 -14.24 1.02
CA ALA A 43 3.54 -14.26 0.48
C ALA A 43 3.04 -12.84 0.13
N ALA A 44 3.30 -11.86 0.98
CA ALA A 44 2.98 -10.47 0.71
C ALA A 44 3.79 -9.91 -0.48
N TYR A 45 5.08 -10.17 -0.51
CA TYR A 45 5.96 -9.80 -1.64
C TYR A 45 5.42 -10.34 -2.98
N ASP A 46 5.08 -11.63 -3.03
CA ASP A 46 4.55 -12.26 -4.23
C ASP A 46 3.19 -11.68 -4.63
N ALA A 47 2.32 -11.38 -3.65
CA ALA A 47 1.02 -10.75 -3.90
C ALA A 47 1.17 -9.35 -4.51
N HIS A 48 2.08 -8.52 -3.99
CA HIS A 48 2.35 -7.19 -4.55
C HIS A 48 2.94 -7.26 -5.96
N ARG A 49 3.81 -8.23 -6.23
CA ARG A 49 4.31 -8.48 -7.59
C ARG A 49 3.17 -8.80 -8.56
N ALA A 50 2.25 -9.67 -8.17
CA ALA A 50 1.10 -10.02 -8.98
C ALA A 50 0.17 -8.81 -9.24
N ARG A 51 -0.09 -8.00 -8.22
CA ARG A 51 -0.87 -6.75 -8.35
C ARG A 51 -0.19 -5.75 -9.27
N ARG A 52 1.12 -5.53 -9.11
CA ARG A 52 1.92 -4.68 -10.00
C ARG A 52 1.77 -5.12 -11.47
N ASP A 53 1.91 -6.40 -11.75
CA ASP A 53 1.84 -6.92 -13.10
C ASP A 53 0.42 -6.79 -13.69
N ALA A 54 -0.63 -6.91 -12.88
CA ALA A 54 -2.00 -6.64 -13.29
C ALA A 54 -2.21 -5.16 -13.63
N LEU A 55 -1.74 -4.24 -12.77
CA LEU A 55 -1.86 -2.80 -13.00
C LEU A 55 -1.11 -2.35 -14.26
N VAL A 56 0.04 -2.96 -14.57
CA VAL A 56 0.76 -2.70 -15.83
C VAL A 56 -0.12 -3.01 -17.05
N ARG A 57 -0.89 -4.10 -17.01
CA ARG A 57 -1.82 -4.45 -18.08
C ARG A 57 -2.97 -3.46 -18.15
N GLU A 58 -3.61 -3.15 -17.04
CA GLU A 58 -4.74 -2.20 -16.97
C GLU A 58 -4.36 -0.81 -17.48
N VAL A 59 -3.19 -0.30 -17.12
CA VAL A 59 -2.66 0.98 -17.63
C VAL A 59 -2.51 0.93 -19.16
N ARG A 60 -1.98 -0.16 -19.69
CA ARG A 60 -1.82 -0.34 -21.15
C ARG A 60 -3.16 -0.46 -21.87
N ASP A 61 -4.11 -1.16 -21.30
CA ASP A 61 -5.45 -1.35 -21.86
C ASP A 61 -6.21 -0.01 -21.97
N LEU A 62 -5.94 0.93 -21.06
CA LEU A 62 -6.43 2.32 -21.16
C LEU A 62 -5.58 3.20 -22.10
N GLY A 63 -4.57 2.64 -22.77
CA GLY A 63 -3.69 3.40 -23.69
C GLY A 63 -2.58 4.19 -22.98
N GLY A 64 -2.39 4.01 -21.69
CA GLY A 64 -1.33 4.65 -20.94
C GLY A 64 0.02 3.94 -21.05
N LYS A 65 1.10 4.67 -20.74
CA LYS A 65 2.42 4.09 -20.57
C LYS A 65 2.67 3.82 -19.09
N PRO A 66 2.82 2.57 -18.65
CA PRO A 66 3.03 2.25 -17.24
C PRO A 66 4.24 2.96 -16.65
N VAL A 67 4.07 3.53 -15.46
CA VAL A 67 5.19 4.11 -14.71
C VAL A 67 6.21 3.03 -14.39
N ALA A 68 7.48 3.34 -14.58
CA ALA A 68 8.58 2.41 -14.30
C ALA A 68 8.91 2.38 -12.81
N ALA A 69 9.44 1.25 -12.35
CA ALA A 69 10.04 1.14 -11.04
C ALA A 69 11.28 2.03 -10.92
N SER A 70 11.50 2.62 -9.76
CA SER A 70 12.76 3.28 -9.44
C SER A 70 13.84 2.25 -9.08
N ALA A 71 15.11 2.62 -9.29
CA ALA A 71 16.23 1.76 -8.89
C ALA A 71 16.31 1.54 -7.38
N ALA A 72 15.86 2.53 -6.60
CA ALA A 72 15.74 2.45 -5.15
C ALA A 72 14.63 3.39 -4.66
N TYR A 73 14.09 3.10 -3.49
CA TYR A 73 13.08 3.92 -2.81
C TYR A 73 13.58 4.34 -1.44
N ALA A 74 13.29 5.57 -1.06
CA ALA A 74 13.52 6.02 0.30
C ALA A 74 12.57 5.27 1.26
N LEU A 75 13.13 4.70 2.30
CA LEU A 75 12.34 4.08 3.37
C LEU A 75 11.85 5.17 4.34
N PRO A 76 10.67 5.00 4.96
CA PRO A 76 10.12 5.98 5.89
C PRO A 76 10.96 6.13 7.17
N PHE A 77 11.70 5.08 7.52
CA PHE A 77 12.58 5.01 8.69
C PHE A 77 13.65 3.92 8.49
N PRO A 78 14.75 3.93 9.28
CA PRO A 78 15.74 2.86 9.26
C PRO A 78 15.14 1.50 9.67
N VAL A 79 15.62 0.42 9.08
CA VAL A 79 15.14 -0.95 9.33
C VAL A 79 16.32 -1.82 9.82
N PRO A 80 16.81 -1.63 11.05
CA PRO A 80 17.97 -2.34 11.56
C PRO A 80 17.67 -3.78 12.00
N ASP A 81 16.41 -4.09 12.33
CA ASP A 81 16.01 -5.36 12.96
C ASP A 81 14.62 -5.83 12.53
N SER A 82 14.20 -6.96 13.09
CA SER A 82 12.90 -7.57 12.79
C SER A 82 11.71 -6.74 13.27
N ALA A 83 11.83 -6.02 14.38
CA ALA A 83 10.76 -5.17 14.88
C ALA A 83 10.49 -4.01 13.91
N ALA A 84 11.54 -3.33 13.47
CA ALA A 84 11.44 -2.30 12.44
C ALA A 84 10.93 -2.85 11.10
N ALA A 85 11.27 -4.08 10.73
CA ALA A 85 10.74 -4.74 9.54
C ALA A 85 9.22 -4.97 9.64
N VAL A 86 8.69 -5.33 10.80
CA VAL A 86 7.25 -5.45 11.05
C VAL A 86 6.55 -4.09 10.89
N GLU A 87 7.13 -3.04 11.46
CA GLU A 87 6.61 -1.68 11.32
C GLU A 87 6.61 -1.22 9.85
N LEU A 88 7.69 -1.49 9.12
CA LEU A 88 7.78 -1.18 7.69
C LEU A 88 6.70 -1.93 6.90
N ALA A 89 6.50 -3.23 7.14
CA ALA A 89 5.47 -4.00 6.45
C ALA A 89 4.07 -3.42 6.70
N ALA A 90 3.73 -3.06 7.93
CA ALA A 90 2.47 -2.40 8.26
C ALA A 90 2.31 -1.05 7.53
N GLU A 91 3.35 -0.24 7.52
CA GLU A 91 3.37 1.06 6.83
C GLU A 91 3.19 0.92 5.31
N LEU A 92 3.84 -0.07 4.69
CA LEU A 92 3.69 -0.36 3.26
C LEU A 92 2.23 -0.72 2.92
N GLU A 93 1.62 -1.59 3.71
CA GLU A 93 0.22 -2.00 3.48
C GLU A 93 -0.76 -0.84 3.69
N GLU A 94 -0.51 0.05 4.63
CA GLU A 94 -1.33 1.25 4.83
C GLU A 94 -1.25 2.22 3.66
N ARG A 95 -0.07 2.45 3.13
CA ARG A 95 0.13 3.30 1.95
C ARG A 95 -0.57 2.71 0.72
N VAL A 96 -0.41 1.42 0.50
CA VAL A 96 -1.09 0.69 -0.57
C VAL A 96 -2.60 0.79 -0.40
N ALA A 97 -3.14 0.58 0.80
CA ALA A 97 -4.56 0.71 1.08
C ALA A 97 -5.09 2.11 0.75
N GLY A 98 -4.35 3.16 1.10
CA GLY A 98 -4.70 4.55 0.77
C GLY A 98 -4.82 4.79 -0.73
N VAL A 99 -3.86 4.32 -1.49
CA VAL A 99 -3.83 4.49 -2.96
C VAL A 99 -4.95 3.68 -3.63
N TYR A 100 -5.22 2.47 -3.17
CA TYR A 100 -6.37 1.70 -3.68
C TYR A 100 -7.72 2.30 -3.29
N SER A 101 -7.84 2.96 -2.15
CA SER A 101 -9.03 3.74 -1.80
C SER A 101 -9.30 4.85 -2.84
N ASP A 102 -8.25 5.55 -3.28
CA ASP A 102 -8.36 6.55 -4.34
C ASP A 102 -8.73 5.92 -5.68
N LEU A 103 -8.17 4.76 -6.02
CA LEU A 103 -8.51 4.04 -7.24
C LEU A 103 -9.97 3.56 -7.23
N VAL A 104 -10.49 3.05 -6.11
CA VAL A 104 -11.90 2.67 -5.95
C VAL A 104 -12.81 3.86 -6.27
N ARG A 105 -12.45 5.04 -5.78
CA ARG A 105 -13.23 6.28 -6.02
C ARG A 105 -13.17 6.74 -7.47
N ALA A 106 -12.01 6.61 -8.12
CA ALA A 106 -11.77 7.10 -9.48
C ALA A 106 -12.18 6.13 -10.59
N SER A 107 -12.54 4.89 -10.28
CA SER A 107 -12.81 3.83 -11.26
C SER A 107 -14.25 3.35 -11.24
N THR A 108 -14.61 2.58 -12.27
CA THR A 108 -15.91 1.95 -12.42
C THR A 108 -15.77 0.44 -12.68
N ASP A 109 -16.87 -0.28 -12.60
CA ASP A 109 -16.99 -1.68 -13.01
C ASP A 109 -15.87 -2.61 -12.52
N GLY A 110 -15.20 -3.29 -13.43
CA GLY A 110 -14.19 -4.30 -13.12
C GLY A 110 -12.96 -3.74 -12.38
N VAL A 111 -12.47 -2.56 -12.77
CA VAL A 111 -11.32 -1.91 -12.12
C VAL A 111 -11.66 -1.57 -10.66
N ARG A 112 -12.85 -1.05 -10.42
CA ARG A 112 -13.33 -0.79 -9.04
C ARG A 112 -13.40 -2.07 -8.21
N GLY A 113 -13.87 -3.16 -8.80
CA GLY A 113 -13.94 -4.47 -8.13
C GLY A 113 -12.55 -4.95 -7.69
N THR A 114 -11.59 -4.99 -8.61
CA THR A 114 -10.22 -5.41 -8.31
C THR A 114 -9.50 -4.48 -7.33
N ALA A 115 -9.74 -3.17 -7.43
CA ALA A 115 -9.22 -2.19 -6.48
C ALA A 115 -9.78 -2.38 -5.07
N THR A 116 -11.07 -2.69 -4.94
CA THR A 116 -11.72 -3.00 -3.65
C THR A 116 -11.13 -4.25 -3.01
N GLU A 117 -10.88 -5.30 -3.78
CA GLU A 117 -10.21 -6.50 -3.28
C GLU A 117 -8.79 -6.20 -2.80
N ALA A 118 -8.01 -5.45 -3.58
CA ALA A 118 -6.66 -5.07 -3.22
C ALA A 118 -6.62 -4.20 -1.97
N LEU A 119 -7.54 -3.25 -1.83
CA LEU A 119 -7.72 -2.43 -0.62
C LEU A 119 -7.98 -3.31 0.61
N ARG A 120 -8.92 -4.25 0.50
CA ARG A 120 -9.25 -5.17 1.59
C ARG A 120 -8.05 -6.04 1.99
N GLU A 121 -7.35 -6.60 1.02
CA GLU A 121 -6.15 -7.43 1.28
C GLU A 121 -5.05 -6.63 1.99
N ALA A 122 -4.77 -5.41 1.54
CA ALA A 122 -3.78 -4.54 2.17
C ALA A 122 -4.19 -4.18 3.60
N ALA A 123 -5.44 -3.83 3.84
CA ALA A 123 -5.95 -3.53 5.17
C ALA A 123 -5.82 -4.72 6.13
N VAL A 124 -6.14 -5.93 5.67
CA VAL A 124 -6.00 -7.17 6.46
C VAL A 124 -4.53 -7.47 6.76
N ARG A 125 -3.63 -7.30 5.80
CA ARG A 125 -2.19 -7.49 6.05
C ARG A 125 -1.64 -6.46 7.03
N ALA A 126 -2.05 -5.19 6.94
CA ALA A 126 -1.66 -4.17 7.90
C ALA A 126 -2.03 -4.56 9.34
N VAL A 127 -3.26 -5.07 9.53
CA VAL A 127 -3.71 -5.59 10.84
C VAL A 127 -2.85 -6.76 11.32
N ARG A 128 -2.55 -7.71 10.44
CA ARG A 128 -1.71 -8.88 10.79
C ARG A 128 -0.29 -8.47 11.17
N TRP A 129 0.29 -7.49 10.49
CA TRP A 129 1.61 -6.99 10.82
C TRP A 129 1.61 -6.20 12.13
N ARG A 130 0.66 -5.30 12.32
CA ARG A 130 0.59 -4.42 13.49
C ARG A 130 0.04 -5.10 14.74
N GLY A 131 -0.81 -6.10 14.57
CA GLY A 131 -1.52 -6.75 15.67
C GLY A 131 -2.77 -5.99 16.14
N GLY A 132 -3.22 -4.99 15.39
CA GLY A 132 -4.41 -4.21 15.69
C GLY A 132 -4.99 -3.51 14.48
N SER A 133 -6.29 -3.23 14.50
CA SER A 133 -6.98 -2.54 13.41
C SER A 133 -7.02 -1.03 13.63
N VAL A 134 -7.23 -0.31 12.54
CA VAL A 134 -7.53 1.13 12.52
C VAL A 134 -8.83 1.33 11.72
N PRO A 135 -9.67 2.33 12.08
CA PRO A 135 -10.99 2.49 11.46
C PRO A 135 -10.93 2.70 9.93
N PHE A 136 -9.97 3.49 9.47
CA PHE A 136 -9.85 3.86 8.06
C PHE A 136 -8.40 3.67 7.57
N PRO A 137 -8.01 2.45 7.14
CA PRO A 137 -6.67 2.18 6.65
C PRO A 137 -6.30 3.10 5.47
N GLY A 138 -5.14 3.76 5.56
CA GLY A 138 -4.59 4.59 4.48
C GLY A 138 -5.19 5.99 4.35
N LEU A 139 -6.12 6.41 5.20
CA LEU A 139 -6.70 7.74 5.15
C LEU A 139 -5.97 8.75 6.04
N ALA A 140 -5.95 10.01 5.60
CA ALA A 140 -5.18 11.10 6.22
C ALA A 140 -5.65 11.48 7.63
N GLU A 141 -6.88 11.13 8.01
CA GLU A 141 -7.43 11.37 9.36
C GLU A 141 -6.57 10.74 10.47
N ARG A 142 -5.76 9.78 10.11
CA ARG A 142 -4.82 9.14 11.05
C ARG A 142 -3.57 9.94 11.34
N ALA A 143 -3.28 10.93 10.51
CA ALA A 143 -2.20 11.87 10.74
C ALA A 143 -2.53 12.93 11.80
N ALA A 144 -3.79 13.00 12.27
CA ALA A 144 -4.17 13.86 13.39
C ALA A 144 -3.49 13.37 14.68
N THR A 145 -2.52 14.12 15.13
CA THR A 145 -1.88 13.92 16.44
C THR A 145 -2.94 13.93 17.53
N PRO A 146 -2.94 12.99 18.50
CA PRO A 146 -3.85 13.07 19.62
C PRO A 146 -3.63 14.40 20.33
N THR A 147 -4.67 15.22 20.37
CA THR A 147 -4.67 16.46 21.13
C THR A 147 -4.41 16.09 22.59
N ALA A 148 -3.34 16.60 23.15
CA ALA A 148 -3.02 16.39 24.56
C ALA A 148 -4.25 16.74 25.40
N SER A 149 -4.76 15.78 26.16
CA SER A 149 -5.82 15.99 27.12
C SER A 149 -5.40 17.07 28.09
N ALA A 150 -6.11 18.19 28.11
CA ALA A 150 -5.95 19.20 29.12
C ALA A 150 -6.19 18.55 30.49
N THR A 151 -5.18 18.54 31.32
CA THR A 151 -5.31 18.13 32.72
C THR A 151 -6.19 19.15 33.42
N PRO A 152 -7.27 18.77 34.08
CA PRO A 152 -8.03 19.72 34.89
C PRO A 152 -7.19 20.08 36.12
N THR A 153 -6.85 21.34 36.24
CA THR A 153 -6.24 21.87 37.44
C THR A 153 -7.32 21.93 38.53
N ALA A 154 -7.05 21.24 39.63
CA ALA A 154 -7.85 21.32 40.86
C ALA A 154 -7.62 22.63 41.58
#